data_d9ed1fb832673fd76d5f792089b7ac1e
#
_entry.id   d9ed1fb832673fd76d5f792089b7ac1e
#
_cell.length_a   1.000
_cell.length_b   1.000
_cell.length_c   1.000
_cell.angle_alpha   90.00
_cell.angle_beta   90.00
_cell.angle_gamma   90.00
#
_symmetry.space_group_name_H-M   'P 1'
#
loop_
_entity.id
_entity.type
_entity.pdbx_description
1 polymer ?
#
loop_
_entity_poly.entity_id
_entity_poly.type
_entity_poly.pdbx_seq_one_letter_code
_entity_poly.pdbx_strand_id
1 'polypeptide(L)'
;VELESADRELANNTALRQLDLNERMLERNMKMQRTNFLPTVAFQLTGQYQSLYNDSWNFFDYPWSPSASMSFVVNIPLFKASNFTKLKTSKLQIAQLQDTRVNTQRQLSMAVKVYKDNMASSMAQVNSNREAVVQADKAVSIASKRYEVGRGTILELNQSEVSLTQAQLTYNQSIYEYLTNKADFEYTLGRENF
;
A
#
# COMPACT_ATOMS: atom_id res chain seq x y z
N VAL A 1 -12.80 22.01 4.18
CA VAL A 1 -12.19 21.99 5.54
C VAL A 1 -11.97 20.57 6.03
N GLU A 2 -12.96 19.65 5.97
CA GLU A 2 -12.77 18.25 6.41
C GLU A 2 -11.84 17.45 5.49
N LEU A 3 -11.86 17.67 4.19
CA LEU A 3 -10.97 16.99 3.23
C LEU A 3 -9.51 17.42 3.38
N GLU A 4 -9.24 18.69 3.67
CA GLU A 4 -7.87 19.18 3.90
C GLU A 4 -7.23 18.66 5.19
N SER A 5 -8.01 18.43 6.24
CA SER A 5 -7.50 17.81 7.47
C SER A 5 -7.19 16.33 7.25
N ALA A 6 -8.05 15.60 6.51
CA ALA A 6 -7.83 14.22 6.13
C ALA A 6 -6.60 14.06 5.22
N ASP A 7 -6.35 15.01 4.31
CA ASP A 7 -5.16 15.01 3.45
C ASP A 7 -3.85 15.07 4.23
N ARG A 8 -3.80 15.87 5.29
CA ARG A 8 -2.61 15.95 6.16
C ARG A 8 -2.41 14.66 6.97
N GLU A 9 -3.49 14.07 7.45
CA GLU A 9 -3.43 12.81 8.20
C GLU A 9 -2.99 11.63 7.31
N LEU A 10 -3.42 11.62 6.03
CA LEU A 10 -3.13 10.55 5.06
C LEU A 10 -1.86 10.80 4.20
N ALA A 11 -1.13 11.89 4.43
CA ALA A 11 0.04 12.26 3.62
C ALA A 11 1.13 11.16 3.58
N ASN A 12 1.22 10.33 4.60
CA ASN A 12 2.18 9.24 4.70
C ASN A 12 1.59 7.88 4.28
N ASN A 13 0.31 7.81 3.90
CA ASN A 13 -0.29 6.56 3.51
C ASN A 13 0.40 5.97 2.27
N THR A 14 0.83 4.71 2.38
CA THR A 14 1.62 4.02 1.36
C THR A 14 0.87 3.87 0.04
N ALA A 15 -0.44 3.62 0.08
CA ALA A 15 -1.26 3.48 -1.13
C ALA A 15 -1.35 4.80 -1.91
N LEU A 16 -1.53 5.94 -1.23
CA LEU A 16 -1.54 7.26 -1.88
C LEU A 16 -0.17 7.62 -2.45
N ARG A 17 0.91 7.33 -1.72
CA ARG A 17 2.28 7.55 -2.21
C ARG A 17 2.57 6.70 -3.45
N GLN A 18 2.10 5.46 -3.48
CA GLN A 18 2.23 4.60 -4.66
C GLN A 18 1.48 5.17 -5.87
N LEU A 19 0.27 5.70 -5.68
CA LEU A 19 -0.48 6.35 -6.75
C LEU A 19 0.22 7.60 -7.27
N ASP A 20 0.81 8.44 -6.38
CA ASP A 20 1.60 9.60 -6.78
C ASP A 20 2.85 9.21 -7.61
N LEU A 21 3.54 8.13 -7.22
CA LEU A 21 4.67 7.61 -7.98
C LEU A 21 4.24 7.07 -9.35
N ASN A 22 3.11 6.38 -9.42
CA ASN A 22 2.55 5.89 -10.68
C ASN A 22 2.13 7.06 -11.60
N GLU A 23 1.56 8.14 -11.06
CA GLU A 23 1.24 9.35 -11.82
C GLU A 23 2.50 9.96 -12.43
N ARG A 24 3.54 10.16 -11.63
CA ARG A 24 4.83 10.65 -12.11
C ARG A 24 5.45 9.76 -13.18
N MET A 25 5.31 8.44 -13.04
CA MET A 25 5.78 7.48 -14.05
C MET A 25 5.01 7.64 -15.37
N LEU A 26 3.69 7.75 -15.33
CA LEU A 26 2.86 7.97 -16.53
C LEU A 26 3.15 9.32 -17.19
N GLU A 27 3.36 10.38 -16.42
CA GLU A 27 3.77 11.69 -16.94
C GLU A 27 5.14 11.64 -17.64
N ARG A 28 6.10 10.90 -17.05
CA ARG A 28 7.42 10.68 -17.67
C ARG A 28 7.30 9.88 -18.96
N ASN A 29 6.48 8.83 -18.97
CA ASN A 29 6.19 8.05 -20.16
C ASN A 29 5.52 8.90 -21.25
N MET A 30 4.58 9.77 -20.89
CA MET A 30 3.97 10.71 -21.83
C MET A 30 5.01 11.70 -22.41
N LYS A 31 5.93 12.22 -21.59
CA LYS A 31 7.04 13.05 -22.07
C LYS A 31 7.93 12.29 -23.05
N MET A 32 8.27 11.03 -22.74
CA MET A 32 9.06 10.16 -23.62
C MET A 32 8.31 9.90 -24.95
N GLN A 33 6.98 9.70 -24.92
CA GLN A 33 6.21 9.54 -26.16
C GLN A 33 6.20 10.82 -27.03
N ARG A 34 6.31 12.01 -26.43
CA ARG A 34 6.45 13.26 -27.20
C ARG A 34 7.75 13.32 -27.97
N THR A 35 8.81 12.65 -27.52
CA THR A 35 10.08 12.60 -28.28
C THR A 35 9.96 11.82 -29.59
N ASN A 36 8.94 10.97 -29.74
CA ASN A 36 8.67 10.28 -31.00
C ASN A 36 8.21 11.20 -32.14
N PHE A 37 7.95 12.49 -31.84
CA PHE A 37 7.68 13.51 -32.86
C PHE A 37 8.94 14.29 -33.27
N LEU A 38 10.06 14.07 -32.57
CA LEU A 38 11.33 14.73 -32.86
C LEU A 38 12.15 13.92 -33.87
N PRO A 39 12.99 14.59 -34.68
CA PRO A 39 13.94 13.91 -35.53
C PRO A 39 14.90 13.05 -34.69
N THR A 40 15.18 11.84 -35.18
CA THR A 40 16.21 10.96 -34.59
C THR A 40 17.42 10.93 -35.50
N VAL A 41 18.61 11.04 -34.92
CA VAL A 41 19.89 10.94 -35.61
C VAL A 41 20.59 9.69 -35.08
N ALA A 42 20.94 8.80 -35.97
CA ALA A 42 21.75 7.64 -35.66
C ALA A 42 23.07 7.68 -36.44
N PHE A 43 24.18 7.39 -35.76
CA PHE A 43 25.47 7.16 -36.35
C PHE A 43 25.73 5.66 -36.26
N GLN A 44 26.06 5.06 -37.41
CA GLN A 44 26.37 3.64 -37.51
C GLN A 44 27.73 3.46 -38.11
N LEU A 45 28.59 2.72 -37.43
CA LEU A 45 29.87 2.26 -37.91
C LEU A 45 29.78 0.72 -38.03
N THR A 46 29.99 0.21 -39.21
CA THR A 46 29.98 -1.24 -39.48
C THR A 46 31.31 -1.65 -40.03
N GLY A 47 31.97 -2.62 -39.39
CA GLY A 47 33.16 -3.29 -39.92
C GLY A 47 32.81 -4.73 -40.24
N GLN A 48 33.19 -5.18 -41.42
CA GLN A 48 32.99 -6.57 -41.81
C GLN A 48 34.21 -7.11 -42.58
N TYR A 49 34.48 -8.38 -42.36
CA TYR A 49 35.38 -9.16 -43.17
C TYR A 49 34.58 -10.09 -44.05
N GLN A 50 34.79 -10.04 -45.35
CA GLN A 50 34.05 -10.88 -46.27
C GLN A 50 35.02 -11.50 -47.24
N SER A 51 34.81 -12.78 -47.53
CA SER A 51 35.50 -13.50 -48.60
C SER A 51 34.49 -14.00 -49.61
N LEU A 52 34.71 -13.73 -50.87
CA LEU A 52 33.94 -14.21 -52.01
C LEU A 52 34.82 -15.16 -52.82
N TYR A 53 35.00 -16.37 -52.31
CA TYR A 53 35.75 -17.39 -53.01
C TYR A 53 34.97 -18.70 -53.00
N ASN A 54 34.88 -19.34 -54.17
CA ASN A 54 33.96 -20.47 -54.34
C ASN A 54 34.65 -21.72 -54.86
N ASP A 55 35.99 -21.76 -54.87
CA ASP A 55 36.72 -22.78 -55.61
C ASP A 55 37.64 -23.71 -54.78
N SER A 56 37.66 -23.56 -53.45
CA SER A 56 38.40 -24.43 -52.57
C SER A 56 37.76 -24.67 -51.21
N TRP A 57 37.98 -25.90 -50.65
CA TRP A 57 37.52 -26.26 -49.31
C TRP A 57 38.42 -25.75 -48.17
N ASN A 58 39.56 -25.11 -48.51
CA ASN A 58 40.56 -24.63 -47.55
C ASN A 58 40.21 -23.21 -47.12
N PHE A 59 39.73 -23.06 -45.90
CA PHE A 59 39.37 -21.78 -45.29
C PHE A 59 40.54 -20.77 -45.23
N PHE A 60 41.79 -21.24 -45.16
CA PHE A 60 42.99 -20.40 -45.11
C PHE A 60 43.43 -19.83 -46.49
N ASP A 61 42.91 -20.36 -47.57
CA ASP A 61 43.22 -19.89 -48.93
C ASP A 61 42.24 -18.80 -49.41
N TYR A 62 41.23 -18.41 -48.55
CA TYR A 62 40.27 -17.40 -48.91
C TYR A 62 40.84 -15.98 -48.81
N PRO A 63 40.77 -15.16 -49.86
CA PRO A 63 41.13 -13.76 -49.79
C PRO A 63 40.08 -12.97 -48.95
N TRP A 64 40.43 -12.70 -47.72
CA TRP A 64 39.60 -11.92 -46.82
C TRP A 64 39.76 -10.42 -47.08
N SER A 65 38.68 -9.77 -47.46
CA SER A 65 38.64 -8.32 -47.68
C SER A 65 37.99 -7.62 -46.51
N PRO A 66 38.72 -6.79 -45.76
CA PRO A 66 38.14 -5.94 -44.76
C PRO A 66 37.36 -4.81 -45.43
N SER A 67 36.16 -4.54 -44.95
CA SER A 67 35.40 -3.35 -45.32
C SER A 67 34.88 -2.63 -44.10
N ALA A 68 34.93 -1.32 -44.12
CA ALA A 68 34.32 -0.47 -43.08
C ALA A 68 33.42 0.55 -43.73
N SER A 69 32.26 0.73 -43.16
CA SER A 69 31.31 1.74 -43.60
C SER A 69 30.86 2.61 -42.44
N MET A 70 30.71 3.90 -42.68
CA MET A 70 30.12 4.87 -41.76
C MET A 70 28.84 5.43 -42.39
N SER A 71 27.79 5.49 -41.62
CA SER A 71 26.55 6.11 -42.08
C SER A 71 25.92 7.00 -41.00
N PHE A 72 25.39 8.12 -41.45
CA PHE A 72 24.52 9.00 -40.65
C PHE A 72 23.10 8.87 -41.17
N VAL A 73 22.20 8.44 -40.29
CA VAL A 73 20.78 8.29 -40.63
C VAL A 73 20.01 9.32 -39.82
N VAL A 74 19.32 10.21 -40.54
CA VAL A 74 18.39 11.17 -39.92
C VAL A 74 16.97 10.75 -40.29
N ASN A 75 16.19 10.39 -39.30
CA ASN A 75 14.79 10.00 -39.49
C ASN A 75 13.89 11.11 -38.95
N ILE A 76 13.12 11.74 -39.82
CA ILE A 76 12.19 12.84 -39.51
C ILE A 76 10.76 12.31 -39.65
N PRO A 77 10.03 12.07 -38.56
CA PRO A 77 8.64 11.63 -38.62
C PRO A 77 7.73 12.79 -39.02
N LEU A 78 7.34 12.90 -40.28
CA LEU A 78 6.46 13.97 -40.77
C LEU A 78 5.02 13.79 -40.29
N PHE A 79 4.51 12.56 -40.32
CA PHE A 79 3.18 12.24 -39.83
C PHE A 79 3.08 10.76 -39.45
N LYS A 80 2.66 10.51 -38.19
CA LYS A 80 2.40 9.15 -37.70
C LYS A 80 1.17 9.17 -36.80
N ALA A 81 -0.01 8.82 -37.35
CA ALA A 81 -1.29 8.84 -36.63
C ALA A 81 -1.23 8.05 -35.31
N SER A 82 -0.48 6.94 -35.27
CA SER A 82 -0.33 6.14 -34.05
C SER A 82 0.31 6.90 -32.88
N ASN A 83 1.20 7.88 -33.15
CA ASN A 83 1.83 8.70 -32.08
C ASN A 83 0.80 9.62 -31.42
N PHE A 84 -0.12 10.19 -32.20
CA PHE A 84 -1.21 11.01 -31.65
C PHE A 84 -2.17 10.19 -30.80
N THR A 85 -2.53 8.98 -31.27
CA THR A 85 -3.38 8.07 -30.50
C THR A 85 -2.72 7.65 -29.21
N LYS A 86 -1.44 7.27 -29.21
CA LYS A 86 -0.67 6.92 -28.01
C LYS A 86 -0.64 8.07 -27.01
N LEU A 87 -0.40 9.30 -27.48
CA LEU A 87 -0.38 10.48 -26.62
C LEU A 87 -1.75 10.75 -26.00
N LYS A 88 -2.85 10.59 -26.77
CA LYS A 88 -4.22 10.72 -26.26
C LYS A 88 -4.53 9.62 -25.21
N THR A 89 -4.16 8.38 -25.49
CA THR A 89 -4.31 7.27 -24.53
C THR A 89 -3.57 7.53 -23.24
N SER A 90 -2.32 8.01 -23.29
CA SER A 90 -1.55 8.33 -22.09
C SER A 90 -2.18 9.45 -21.26
N LYS A 91 -2.77 10.47 -21.90
CA LYS A 91 -3.55 11.50 -21.19
C LYS A 91 -4.76 10.93 -20.48
N LEU A 92 -5.49 10.02 -21.13
CA LEU A 92 -6.64 9.36 -20.52
C LEU A 92 -6.25 8.46 -19.36
N GLN A 93 -5.10 7.77 -19.45
CA GLN A 93 -4.57 6.95 -18.37
C GLN A 93 -4.20 7.79 -17.14
N ILE A 94 -3.60 8.98 -17.35
CA ILE A 94 -3.30 9.92 -16.25
C ILE A 94 -4.61 10.38 -15.60
N ALA A 95 -5.60 10.78 -16.37
CA ALA A 95 -6.90 11.21 -15.84
C ALA A 95 -7.58 10.08 -15.03
N GLN A 96 -7.58 8.85 -15.56
CA GLN A 96 -8.11 7.69 -14.86
C GLN A 96 -7.37 7.42 -13.52
N LEU A 97 -6.04 7.60 -13.51
CA LEU A 97 -5.26 7.44 -12.28
C LEU A 97 -5.59 8.52 -11.25
N GLN A 98 -5.81 9.77 -11.70
CA GLN A 98 -6.24 10.87 -10.83
C GLN A 98 -7.61 10.60 -10.21
N ASP A 99 -8.57 10.11 -10.99
CA ASP A 99 -9.88 9.70 -10.47
C ASP A 99 -9.76 8.54 -9.47
N THR A 100 -8.90 7.57 -9.76
CA THR A 100 -8.59 6.46 -8.84
C THR A 100 -8.00 6.99 -7.54
N ARG A 101 -7.08 7.94 -7.60
CA ARG A 101 -6.47 8.58 -6.43
C ARG A 101 -7.53 9.27 -5.56
N VAL A 102 -8.41 10.06 -6.16
CA VAL A 102 -9.49 10.74 -5.44
C VAL A 102 -10.43 9.74 -4.77
N ASN A 103 -10.77 8.65 -5.45
CA ASN A 103 -11.62 7.60 -4.90
C ASN A 103 -10.93 6.88 -3.72
N THR A 104 -9.67 6.49 -3.88
CA THR A 104 -8.86 5.87 -2.81
C THR A 104 -8.76 6.78 -1.60
N GLN A 105 -8.51 8.07 -1.81
CA GLN A 105 -8.45 9.07 -0.74
C GLN A 105 -9.77 9.16 0.03
N ARG A 106 -10.92 9.17 -0.66
CA ARG A 106 -12.25 9.15 -0.01
C ARG A 106 -12.47 7.88 0.81
N GLN A 107 -12.09 6.72 0.28
CA GLN A 107 -12.20 5.44 0.99
C GLN A 107 -11.33 5.43 2.25
N LEU A 108 -10.09 5.90 2.17
CA LEU A 108 -9.19 6.00 3.32
C LEU A 108 -9.71 6.99 4.37
N SER A 109 -10.25 8.13 3.96
CA SER A 109 -10.85 9.11 4.89
C SER A 109 -12.05 8.52 5.63
N MET A 110 -12.89 7.73 4.94
CA MET A 110 -13.98 7.01 5.61
C MET A 110 -13.46 5.95 6.57
N ALA A 111 -12.44 5.18 6.17
CA ALA A 111 -11.83 4.18 7.04
C ALA A 111 -11.23 4.81 8.31
N VAL A 112 -10.52 5.92 8.19
CA VAL A 112 -9.98 6.69 9.34
C VAL A 112 -11.10 7.10 10.29
N LYS A 113 -12.23 7.58 9.77
CA LYS A 113 -13.39 7.96 10.60
C LYS A 113 -13.96 6.75 11.34
N VAL A 114 -14.16 5.64 10.62
CA VAL A 114 -14.68 4.39 11.22
C VAL A 114 -13.75 3.88 12.33
N TYR A 115 -12.42 3.87 12.10
CA TYR A 115 -11.48 3.44 13.13
C TYR A 115 -11.45 4.39 14.34
N LYS A 116 -11.56 5.70 14.15
CA LYS A 116 -11.70 6.67 15.25
C LYS A 116 -12.94 6.39 16.10
N ASP A 117 -14.08 6.15 15.45
CA ASP A 117 -15.35 5.85 16.13
C ASP A 117 -15.27 4.50 16.87
N ASN A 118 -14.69 3.48 16.24
CA ASN A 118 -14.47 2.16 16.86
C ASN A 118 -13.53 2.25 18.06
N MET A 119 -12.45 3.01 17.98
CA MET A 119 -11.55 3.25 19.12
C MET A 119 -12.25 3.92 20.28
N ALA A 120 -13.08 4.93 20.02
CA ALA A 120 -13.85 5.60 21.07
C ALA A 120 -14.83 4.63 21.74
N SER A 121 -15.52 3.82 20.95
CA SER A 121 -16.45 2.78 21.45
C SER A 121 -15.73 1.71 22.25
N SER A 122 -14.62 1.16 21.72
CA SER A 122 -13.82 0.14 22.41
C SER A 122 -13.23 0.67 23.72
N MET A 123 -12.80 1.92 23.78
CA MET A 123 -12.31 2.54 25.02
C MET A 123 -13.42 2.67 26.06
N ALA A 124 -14.63 3.04 25.66
CA ALA A 124 -15.78 3.06 26.56
C ALA A 124 -16.08 1.65 27.12
N GLN A 125 -16.00 0.62 26.25
CA GLN A 125 -16.17 -0.78 26.64
C GLN A 125 -15.09 -1.25 27.63
N VAL A 126 -13.81 -0.89 27.40
CA VAL A 126 -12.71 -1.18 28.33
C VAL A 126 -13.00 -0.58 29.71
N ASN A 127 -13.45 0.66 29.77
CA ASN A 127 -13.77 1.32 31.05
C ASN A 127 -14.94 0.63 31.76
N SER A 128 -16.01 0.31 31.04
CA SER A 128 -17.16 -0.41 31.60
C SER A 128 -16.79 -1.81 32.11
N ASN A 129 -16.02 -2.56 31.34
CA ASN A 129 -15.58 -3.91 31.73
C ASN A 129 -14.57 -3.87 32.90
N ARG A 130 -13.76 -2.82 33.01
CA ARG A 130 -12.90 -2.59 34.18
C ARG A 130 -13.73 -2.42 35.45
N GLU A 131 -14.82 -1.64 35.38
CA GLU A 131 -15.71 -1.49 36.51
C GLU A 131 -16.42 -2.80 36.88
N ALA A 132 -16.80 -3.60 35.87
CA ALA A 132 -17.40 -4.92 36.12
C ALA A 132 -16.42 -5.86 36.85
N VAL A 133 -15.12 -5.85 36.53
CA VAL A 133 -14.09 -6.60 37.24
C VAL A 133 -14.02 -6.14 38.71
N VAL A 134 -14.01 -4.84 38.97
CA VAL A 134 -13.99 -4.30 40.33
C VAL A 134 -15.21 -4.73 41.14
N GLN A 135 -16.41 -4.78 40.53
CA GLN A 135 -17.63 -5.24 41.20
C GLN A 135 -17.60 -6.75 41.48
N ALA A 136 -17.13 -7.55 40.52
CA ALA A 136 -16.96 -8.99 40.66
C ALA A 136 -15.94 -9.36 41.76
N ASP A 137 -14.83 -8.63 41.86
CA ASP A 137 -13.82 -8.81 42.91
C ASP A 137 -14.39 -8.53 44.31
N LYS A 138 -15.19 -7.44 44.43
CA LYS A 138 -15.93 -7.15 45.68
C LYS A 138 -16.91 -8.27 46.03
N ALA A 139 -17.62 -8.83 45.05
CA ALA A 139 -18.54 -9.93 45.28
C ALA A 139 -17.81 -11.19 45.81
N VAL A 140 -16.65 -11.54 45.24
CA VAL A 140 -15.80 -12.62 45.75
C VAL A 140 -15.37 -12.35 47.19
N SER A 141 -14.89 -11.15 47.48
CA SER A 141 -14.50 -10.75 48.85
C SER A 141 -15.63 -10.90 49.88
N ILE A 142 -16.87 -10.53 49.51
CA ILE A 142 -18.05 -10.69 50.36
C ILE A 142 -18.40 -12.18 50.52
N ALA A 143 -18.40 -12.96 49.44
CA ALA A 143 -18.72 -14.38 49.46
C ALA A 143 -17.70 -15.17 50.33
N SER A 144 -16.41 -14.86 50.20
CA SER A 144 -15.33 -15.46 50.99
C SER A 144 -15.54 -15.18 52.48
N LYS A 145 -15.80 -13.92 52.90
CA LYS A 145 -16.07 -13.56 54.32
C LYS A 145 -17.32 -14.24 54.87
N ARG A 146 -18.38 -14.37 54.05
CA ARG A 146 -19.61 -15.08 54.47
C ARG A 146 -19.36 -16.58 54.65
N TYR A 147 -18.55 -17.19 53.79
CA TYR A 147 -18.14 -18.57 53.88
C TYR A 147 -17.29 -18.83 55.14
N GLU A 148 -16.28 -17.96 55.40
CA GLU A 148 -15.39 -18.06 56.56
C GLU A 148 -16.17 -18.01 57.89
N VAL A 149 -17.21 -17.21 57.99
CA VAL A 149 -18.06 -17.14 59.23
C VAL A 149 -19.24 -18.13 59.24
N GLY A 150 -19.26 -19.09 58.30
CA GLY A 150 -20.28 -20.14 58.23
C GLY A 150 -21.67 -19.66 57.77
N ARG A 151 -21.77 -18.47 57.16
CA ARG A 151 -23.03 -17.84 56.67
C ARG A 151 -23.21 -17.91 55.17
N GLY A 152 -22.25 -18.50 54.47
CA GLY A 152 -22.25 -18.72 53.02
C GLY A 152 -21.92 -20.15 52.67
N THR A 153 -22.25 -20.59 51.45
CA THR A 153 -21.93 -21.91 50.91
C THR A 153 -20.71 -21.86 50.02
N ILE A 154 -19.98 -22.97 49.93
CA ILE A 154 -18.86 -23.12 48.97
C ILE A 154 -19.29 -22.91 47.51
N LEU A 155 -20.55 -23.23 47.20
CA LEU A 155 -21.10 -23.03 45.87
C LEU A 155 -21.23 -21.55 45.55
N GLU A 156 -21.69 -20.71 46.51
CA GLU A 156 -21.77 -19.24 46.34
C GLU A 156 -20.38 -18.63 46.12
N LEU A 157 -19.36 -19.10 46.86
CA LEU A 157 -17.99 -18.65 46.65
C LEU A 157 -17.48 -19.01 45.27
N ASN A 158 -17.57 -20.28 44.89
CA ASN A 158 -17.12 -20.74 43.57
C ASN A 158 -17.85 -20.01 42.43
N GLN A 159 -19.16 -19.76 42.58
CA GLN A 159 -19.91 -19.00 41.56
C GLN A 159 -19.39 -17.56 41.41
N SER A 160 -19.02 -16.93 42.52
CA SER A 160 -18.46 -15.58 42.53
C SER A 160 -17.06 -15.57 41.88
N GLU A 161 -16.23 -16.57 42.13
CA GLU A 161 -14.90 -16.71 41.50
C GLU A 161 -15.01 -16.92 39.99
N VAL A 162 -15.94 -17.77 39.54
CA VAL A 162 -16.23 -17.97 38.12
C VAL A 162 -16.67 -16.66 37.46
N SER A 163 -17.55 -15.90 38.15
CA SER A 163 -18.02 -14.61 37.66
C SER A 163 -16.89 -13.59 37.55
N LEU A 164 -15.96 -13.56 38.53
CA LEU A 164 -14.75 -12.71 38.44
C LEU A 164 -13.86 -13.12 37.28
N THR A 165 -13.61 -14.40 37.10
CA THR A 165 -12.81 -14.90 35.98
C THR A 165 -13.42 -14.52 34.63
N GLN A 166 -14.75 -14.63 34.51
CA GLN A 166 -15.46 -14.23 33.28
C GLN A 166 -15.35 -12.72 33.04
N ALA A 167 -15.51 -11.89 34.09
CA ALA A 167 -15.34 -10.45 33.99
C ALA A 167 -13.91 -10.06 33.54
N GLN A 168 -12.89 -10.71 34.11
CA GLN A 168 -11.49 -10.49 33.72
C GLN A 168 -11.23 -10.90 32.27
N LEU A 169 -11.80 -12.02 31.82
CA LEU A 169 -11.68 -12.46 30.42
C LEU A 169 -12.30 -11.43 29.48
N THR A 170 -13.51 -10.97 29.78
CA THR A 170 -14.20 -9.95 28.96
C THR A 170 -13.45 -8.61 28.96
N TYR A 171 -12.85 -8.22 30.07
CA TYR A 171 -12.01 -7.03 30.16
C TYR A 171 -10.76 -7.16 29.27
N ASN A 172 -10.06 -8.27 29.33
CA ASN A 172 -8.88 -8.52 28.49
C ASN A 172 -9.23 -8.56 27.00
N GLN A 173 -10.39 -9.12 26.63
CA GLN A 173 -10.89 -9.09 25.26
C GLN A 173 -11.13 -7.67 24.78
N SER A 174 -11.74 -6.82 25.61
CA SER A 174 -11.99 -5.42 25.25
C SER A 174 -10.70 -4.60 25.07
N ILE A 175 -9.66 -4.88 25.86
CA ILE A 175 -8.34 -4.28 25.66
C ILE A 175 -7.75 -4.71 24.32
N TYR A 176 -7.84 -5.98 24.00
CA TYR A 176 -7.31 -6.51 22.72
C TYR A 176 -8.04 -5.85 21.53
N GLU A 177 -9.37 -5.72 21.58
CA GLU A 177 -10.14 -5.04 20.54
C GLU A 177 -9.74 -3.57 20.37
N TYR A 178 -9.53 -2.86 21.48
CA TYR A 178 -9.05 -1.48 21.44
C TYR A 178 -7.67 -1.38 20.79
N LEU A 179 -6.73 -2.26 21.15
CA LEU A 179 -5.38 -2.27 20.58
C LEU A 179 -5.39 -2.62 19.10
N THR A 180 -6.25 -3.54 18.67
CA THR A 180 -6.42 -3.88 17.26
C THR A 180 -6.96 -2.69 16.47
N ASN A 181 -8.03 -2.04 16.94
CA ASN A 181 -8.57 -0.85 16.28
C ASN A 181 -7.55 0.29 16.22
N LYS A 182 -6.72 0.44 17.25
CA LYS A 182 -5.63 1.42 17.27
C LYS A 182 -4.55 1.09 16.25
N ALA A 183 -4.15 -0.18 16.14
CA ALA A 183 -3.16 -0.61 15.17
C ALA A 183 -3.65 -0.41 13.72
N ASP A 184 -4.91 -0.76 13.44
CA ASP A 184 -5.53 -0.55 12.13
C ASP A 184 -5.63 0.94 11.77
N PHE A 185 -5.93 1.79 12.75
CA PHE A 185 -5.92 3.24 12.57
C PHE A 185 -4.52 3.77 12.23
N GLU A 186 -3.49 3.38 12.99
CA GLU A 186 -2.10 3.81 12.75
C GLU A 186 -1.58 3.29 11.39
N TYR A 187 -1.90 2.04 11.05
CA TYR A 187 -1.58 1.47 9.73
C TYR A 187 -2.24 2.28 8.59
N THR A 188 -3.52 2.63 8.73
CA THR A 188 -4.23 3.42 7.71
C THR A 188 -3.62 4.81 7.53
N LEU A 189 -3.06 5.39 8.59
CA LEU A 189 -2.34 6.66 8.52
C LEU A 189 -0.92 6.53 7.95
N GLY A 190 -0.43 5.30 7.74
CA GLY A 190 0.95 5.05 7.31
C GLY A 190 1.98 5.37 8.39
N ARG A 191 1.59 5.26 9.67
CA ARG A 191 2.50 5.39 10.81
C ARG A 191 3.00 3.98 11.17
N GLU A 192 4.08 3.56 10.53
CA GLU A 192 4.80 2.33 10.89
C GLU A 192 5.67 2.63 12.13
N ASN A 193 5.09 2.55 13.30
CA ASN A 193 5.84 2.45 14.55
C ASN A 193 5.76 0.98 15.00
N PHE A 194 6.66 0.15 14.45
CA PHE A 194 7.02 -1.15 15.04
C PHE A 194 8.19 -0.99 15.99
#